data_4294b2572da6e995f6077836aeb17a0c
#
_entry.id   4294b2572da6e995f6077836aeb17a0c
#
_cell.length_a   1.000
_cell.length_b   1.000
_cell.length_c   1.000
_cell.angle_alpha   90.00
_cell.angle_beta   90.00
_cell.angle_gamma   90.00
#
_symmetry.space_group_name_H-M   'P 1'
#
loop_
_entity.id
_entity.type
_entity.pdbx_description
1 polymer ?
#
loop_
_entity_poly.entity_id
_entity_poly.type
_entity_poly.pdbx_seq_one_letter_code
_entity_poly.pdbx_strand_id
1 'polypeptide(L)'
;MYKKLGVLLGFSLVTFAASAQNLHMNDLKLKADIDWLNTQGVTQISTSTWPLTANEIRRSISVATAQTQAQQQVLQSVKIRLSNNRESVVQAFGELSLQTSRQQLPQAFADNKLAGQQAMVGIALTERDWEANIQATVKNDKLIDDSSDVSFEGSYLAGNYANQWLIGGKIPTWWGPGHDGSLIRGDASIPVTGFTMQRDIQNAPTSQYLSWLGPWQYQLFAGQFDDYEAVPDAKLFGARLTASPWPWLELGASRTFMWGGEGRPESLSSFGDALLGTKDNESTNSSDSVDDPANQLGGFDAKLNLSSLINVPSNVYGQYIGEDEAGGLPAKNMYLAGVDYASSIQGKPYQLYAEYTDTRSSGDVEGISYDHFIYTDGYYQQGYPLGYALGGDAESIAIGSRVWLDNRNFINAKLQHAKVNQADEAINQAFPEEDKLTSIDVSWEHQWQPLTKVTSRVWAVDSDNRSSDIGVGASIELKTY
;
A
#
# COMPACT_ATOMS: atom_id res chain seq x y z
N MET A 1 -4.96 48.13 -11.96
CA MET A 1 -5.64 47.81 -13.22
C MET A 1 -5.28 46.38 -13.57
N TYR A 2 -5.94 45.39 -12.96
CA TYR A 2 -5.66 43.96 -13.16
C TYR A 2 -6.61 43.38 -14.20
N LYS A 3 -6.07 42.93 -15.33
CA LYS A 3 -6.84 42.22 -16.36
C LYS A 3 -7.03 40.75 -15.88
N LYS A 4 -8.28 40.38 -15.63
CA LYS A 4 -8.68 39.00 -15.44
C LYS A 4 -8.59 38.27 -16.78
N LEU A 5 -7.69 37.29 -16.88
CA LEU A 5 -7.64 36.37 -18.00
C LEU A 5 -8.56 35.18 -17.67
N GLY A 6 -9.75 35.17 -18.19
CA GLY A 6 -10.66 34.03 -18.14
C GLY A 6 -10.28 33.05 -19.25
N VAL A 7 -9.72 31.91 -18.92
CA VAL A 7 -9.55 30.80 -19.88
C VAL A 7 -10.82 29.96 -19.81
N LEU A 8 -11.70 30.12 -20.80
CA LEU A 8 -12.79 29.19 -21.09
C LEU A 8 -12.23 28.00 -21.88
N LEU A 9 -11.97 26.89 -21.18
CA LEU A 9 -11.75 25.60 -21.82
C LEU A 9 -13.11 25.03 -22.26
N GLY A 10 -13.42 25.19 -23.53
CA GLY A 10 -14.54 24.53 -24.18
C GLY A 10 -14.22 23.03 -24.39
N PHE A 11 -14.74 22.16 -23.53
CA PHE A 11 -14.75 20.73 -23.76
C PHE A 11 -15.87 20.37 -24.72
N SER A 12 -15.53 20.01 -25.94
CA SER A 12 -16.45 19.28 -26.83
C SER A 12 -16.59 17.84 -26.31
N LEU A 13 -17.79 17.50 -25.86
CA LEU A 13 -18.19 16.16 -25.42
C LEU A 13 -18.03 15.15 -26.57
N VAL A 14 -16.91 14.46 -26.61
CA VAL A 14 -16.77 13.20 -27.32
C VAL A 14 -17.18 12.11 -26.33
N THR A 15 -18.29 11.44 -26.61
CA THR A 15 -18.80 10.34 -25.78
C THR A 15 -17.91 9.12 -25.96
N PHE A 16 -16.90 8.96 -25.09
CA PHE A 16 -16.17 7.72 -24.93
C PHE A 16 -16.73 6.97 -23.71
N ALA A 17 -16.75 5.66 -23.79
CA ALA A 17 -17.26 4.84 -22.71
C ALA A 17 -16.19 4.57 -21.66
N ALA A 18 -16.64 4.46 -20.42
CA ALA A 18 -15.82 4.24 -19.24
C ALA A 18 -14.89 3.02 -19.35
N SER A 19 -13.68 3.18 -18.86
CA SER A 19 -12.57 2.25 -18.91
C SER A 19 -12.51 1.35 -17.69
N ALA A 20 -12.18 0.08 -17.87
CA ALA A 20 -11.67 -0.75 -16.80
C ALA A 20 -10.13 -0.68 -16.80
N GLN A 21 -9.54 -0.32 -15.68
CA GLN A 21 -8.12 -0.48 -15.46
C GLN A 21 -7.75 -1.96 -15.41
N ASN A 22 -6.60 -2.33 -15.96
CA ASN A 22 -6.05 -3.69 -15.85
C ASN A 22 -5.32 -3.89 -14.53
N LEU A 23 -4.75 -2.80 -13.99
CA LEU A 23 -4.02 -2.78 -12.73
C LEU A 23 -4.73 -1.85 -11.74
N HIS A 24 -5.16 -2.41 -10.62
CA HIS A 24 -5.71 -1.64 -9.51
C HIS A 24 -4.58 -1.37 -8.51
N MET A 25 -4.18 -0.12 -8.37
CA MET A 25 -3.05 0.29 -7.52
C MET A 25 -3.45 0.24 -6.03
N ASN A 26 -3.97 1.32 -5.50
CA ASN A 26 -4.36 1.49 -4.10
C ASN A 26 -5.82 1.95 -4.00
N ASP A 27 -6.78 1.04 -4.17
CA ASP A 27 -8.22 1.30 -4.07
C ASP A 27 -8.77 0.68 -2.78
N LEU A 28 -8.97 1.53 -1.75
CA LEU A 28 -9.46 1.10 -0.44
C LEU A 28 -10.79 0.34 -0.52
N LYS A 29 -11.75 0.88 -1.29
CA LYS A 29 -13.06 0.25 -1.37
C LYS A 29 -13.01 -1.08 -2.12
N LEU A 30 -12.21 -1.19 -3.18
CA LEU A 30 -12.02 -2.46 -3.88
C LEU A 30 -11.35 -3.50 -2.97
N LYS A 31 -10.30 -3.12 -2.23
CA LYS A 31 -9.67 -4.01 -1.25
C LYS A 31 -10.68 -4.46 -0.20
N ALA A 32 -11.46 -3.53 0.35
CA ALA A 32 -12.50 -3.83 1.33
C ALA A 32 -13.58 -4.77 0.77
N ASP A 33 -14.05 -4.53 -0.46
CA ASP A 33 -15.02 -5.38 -1.15
C ASP A 33 -14.48 -6.82 -1.30
N ILE A 34 -13.24 -6.99 -1.72
CA ILE A 34 -12.61 -8.31 -1.92
C ILE A 34 -12.32 -8.97 -0.57
N ASP A 35 -11.76 -8.26 0.39
CA ASP A 35 -11.48 -8.78 1.73
C ASP A 35 -12.77 -9.27 2.40
N TRP A 36 -13.86 -8.49 2.30
CA TRP A 36 -15.17 -8.89 2.83
C TRP A 36 -15.69 -10.18 2.17
N LEU A 37 -15.61 -10.30 0.83
CA LEU A 37 -16.02 -11.51 0.10
C LEU A 37 -15.14 -12.72 0.46
N ASN A 38 -13.84 -12.54 0.61
CA ASN A 38 -12.91 -13.60 1.04
C ASN A 38 -13.25 -14.07 2.46
N THR A 39 -13.47 -13.12 3.39
CA THR A 39 -13.84 -13.44 4.78
C THR A 39 -15.19 -14.14 4.88
N GLN A 40 -16.11 -13.87 3.95
CA GLN A 40 -17.38 -14.56 3.81
C GLN A 40 -17.28 -15.92 3.09
N GLY A 41 -16.09 -16.32 2.62
CA GLY A 41 -15.88 -17.55 1.86
C GLY A 41 -16.49 -17.53 0.45
N VAL A 42 -16.80 -16.34 -0.11
CA VAL A 42 -17.41 -16.18 -1.45
C VAL A 42 -16.34 -16.18 -2.53
N THR A 43 -15.19 -15.63 -2.26
CA THR A 43 -14.02 -15.55 -3.16
C THR A 43 -12.77 -16.08 -2.48
N GLN A 44 -11.76 -16.40 -3.29
CA GLN A 44 -10.42 -16.75 -2.81
C GLN A 44 -9.41 -16.06 -3.72
N ILE A 45 -8.88 -14.91 -3.25
CA ILE A 45 -7.91 -14.09 -3.93
C ILE A 45 -7.01 -13.44 -2.89
N SER A 46 -5.69 -13.49 -3.08
CA SER A 46 -4.78 -12.78 -2.19
C SER A 46 -4.90 -11.27 -2.37
N THR A 47 -5.11 -10.57 -1.25
CA THR A 47 -5.11 -9.10 -1.15
C THR A 47 -3.91 -8.59 -0.36
N SER A 48 -2.95 -9.44 -0.06
CA SER A 48 -1.73 -9.09 0.67
C SER A 48 -0.60 -8.57 -0.23
N THR A 49 -0.82 -8.51 -1.56
CA THR A 49 0.12 -7.95 -2.54
C THR A 49 -0.61 -7.06 -3.52
N TRP A 50 -0.24 -5.76 -3.55
CA TRP A 50 -0.77 -4.77 -4.49
C TRP A 50 0.36 -4.16 -5.32
N PRO A 51 0.09 -3.75 -6.58
CA PRO A 51 -1.22 -3.68 -7.27
C PRO A 51 -1.84 -5.05 -7.56
N LEU A 52 -3.17 -5.06 -7.66
CA LEU A 52 -3.96 -6.24 -7.98
C LEU A 52 -4.46 -6.17 -9.42
N THR A 53 -4.42 -7.30 -10.14
CA THR A 53 -4.81 -7.32 -11.56
C THR A 53 -6.30 -7.56 -11.75
N ALA A 54 -6.90 -6.88 -12.72
CA ALA A 54 -8.30 -7.07 -13.06
C ALA A 54 -8.61 -8.51 -13.52
N ASN A 55 -7.65 -9.17 -14.19
CA ASN A 55 -7.83 -10.54 -14.65
C ASN A 55 -7.94 -11.51 -13.47
N GLU A 56 -7.13 -11.34 -12.42
CA GLU A 56 -7.24 -12.16 -11.22
C GLU A 56 -8.57 -11.93 -10.50
N ILE A 57 -9.00 -10.67 -10.37
CA ILE A 57 -10.29 -10.38 -9.76
C ILE A 57 -11.42 -11.03 -10.58
N ARG A 58 -11.42 -10.90 -11.92
CA ARG A 58 -12.40 -11.54 -12.81
C ARG A 58 -12.40 -13.06 -12.67
N ARG A 59 -11.22 -13.69 -12.62
CA ARG A 59 -11.07 -15.13 -12.39
C ARG A 59 -11.79 -15.54 -11.10
N SER A 60 -11.50 -14.87 -10.00
CA SER A 60 -12.06 -15.20 -8.70
C SER A 60 -13.59 -14.99 -8.64
N ILE A 61 -14.10 -13.85 -9.13
CA ILE A 61 -15.53 -13.58 -9.10
C ILE A 61 -16.34 -14.37 -10.13
N SER A 62 -15.72 -14.94 -11.17
CA SER A 62 -16.40 -15.74 -12.19
C SER A 62 -16.98 -17.04 -11.62
N VAL A 63 -16.37 -17.58 -10.58
CA VAL A 63 -16.80 -18.80 -9.87
C VAL A 63 -17.52 -18.51 -8.56
N ALA A 64 -17.60 -17.24 -8.17
CA ALA A 64 -18.20 -16.83 -6.91
C ALA A 64 -19.73 -16.97 -6.93
N THR A 65 -20.26 -17.56 -5.88
CA THR A 65 -21.71 -17.72 -5.68
C THR A 65 -22.15 -17.00 -4.41
N ALA A 66 -22.95 -15.94 -4.59
CA ALA A 66 -23.52 -15.18 -3.48
C ALA A 66 -24.83 -15.84 -2.98
N GLN A 67 -24.90 -16.11 -1.70
CA GLN A 67 -26.05 -16.75 -1.05
C GLN A 67 -26.94 -15.75 -0.30
N THR A 68 -26.38 -14.62 0.12
CA THR A 68 -27.10 -13.58 0.88
C THR A 68 -27.22 -12.28 0.10
N GLN A 69 -28.16 -11.42 0.49
CA GLN A 69 -28.30 -10.07 -0.11
C GLN A 69 -27.02 -9.24 0.05
N ALA A 70 -26.36 -9.31 1.20
CA ALA A 70 -25.11 -8.61 1.45
C ALA A 70 -24.00 -9.10 0.52
N GLN A 71 -23.84 -10.42 0.34
CA GLN A 71 -22.87 -10.99 -0.61
C GLN A 71 -23.18 -10.58 -2.06
N GLN A 72 -24.46 -10.54 -2.46
CA GLN A 72 -24.86 -10.05 -3.78
C GLN A 72 -24.50 -8.58 -3.98
N GLN A 73 -24.74 -7.74 -2.97
CA GLN A 73 -24.42 -6.31 -3.01
C GLN A 73 -22.92 -6.08 -3.21
N VAL A 74 -22.06 -6.71 -2.39
CA VAL A 74 -20.60 -6.53 -2.49
C VAL A 74 -20.05 -7.12 -3.79
N LEU A 75 -20.51 -8.32 -4.18
CA LEU A 75 -20.11 -8.94 -5.44
C LEU A 75 -20.51 -8.08 -6.66
N GLN A 76 -21.69 -7.45 -6.61
CA GLN A 76 -22.14 -6.53 -7.64
C GLN A 76 -21.29 -5.24 -7.68
N SER A 77 -20.85 -4.72 -6.52
CA SER A 77 -19.93 -3.59 -6.43
C SER A 77 -18.62 -3.88 -7.19
N VAL A 78 -18.01 -5.04 -6.95
CA VAL A 78 -16.80 -5.48 -7.67
C VAL A 78 -17.07 -5.65 -9.17
N LYS A 79 -18.18 -6.29 -9.55
CA LYS A 79 -18.57 -6.48 -10.96
C LYS A 79 -18.74 -5.16 -11.69
N ILE A 80 -19.39 -4.17 -11.09
CA ILE A 80 -19.57 -2.83 -11.69
C ILE A 80 -18.21 -2.17 -11.96
N ARG A 81 -17.27 -2.25 -11.02
CA ARG A 81 -15.91 -1.71 -11.22
C ARG A 81 -15.16 -2.37 -12.38
N LEU A 82 -15.37 -3.66 -12.60
CA LEU A 82 -14.72 -4.45 -13.65
C LEU A 82 -15.50 -4.50 -14.97
N SER A 83 -16.78 -4.12 -15.00
CA SER A 83 -17.67 -4.31 -16.16
C SER A 83 -17.47 -3.33 -17.32
N ASN A 84 -16.71 -2.28 -17.09
CA ASN A 84 -16.45 -1.26 -18.09
C ASN A 84 -15.34 -1.67 -19.06
N ASN A 85 -15.34 -2.94 -19.50
CA ASN A 85 -14.37 -3.51 -20.43
C ASN A 85 -14.72 -3.16 -21.87
N ARG A 86 -14.13 -2.12 -22.42
CA ARG A 86 -13.99 -1.94 -23.87
C ARG A 86 -12.53 -2.15 -24.27
N GLU A 87 -12.32 -2.61 -25.50
CA GLU A 87 -11.01 -3.08 -25.98
C GLU A 87 -9.94 -1.98 -26.06
N SER A 88 -10.33 -0.70 -26.04
CA SER A 88 -9.38 0.43 -26.05
C SER A 88 -10.03 1.67 -25.46
N VAL A 89 -9.41 2.27 -24.47
CA VAL A 89 -9.98 3.44 -23.80
C VAL A 89 -8.92 4.47 -23.47
N VAL A 90 -9.27 5.72 -23.80
CA VAL A 90 -8.57 6.92 -23.33
C VAL A 90 -9.48 7.58 -22.31
N GLN A 91 -9.01 7.75 -21.07
CA GLN A 91 -9.75 8.38 -19.99
C GLN A 91 -8.94 9.50 -19.37
N ALA A 92 -9.45 10.72 -19.42
CA ALA A 92 -8.92 11.80 -18.59
C ALA A 92 -9.61 11.77 -17.22
N PHE A 93 -8.86 12.11 -16.19
CA PHE A 93 -9.38 12.18 -14.83
C PHE A 93 -8.72 13.29 -14.05
N GLY A 94 -9.35 13.69 -12.97
CA GLY A 94 -8.79 14.68 -12.05
C GLY A 94 -9.43 14.57 -10.68
N GLU A 95 -8.71 15.02 -9.67
CA GLU A 95 -9.16 15.09 -8.30
C GLU A 95 -8.76 16.43 -7.69
N LEU A 96 -9.68 17.01 -6.94
CA LEU A 96 -9.41 18.15 -6.06
C LEU A 96 -9.73 17.71 -4.64
N SER A 97 -8.78 17.85 -3.73
CA SER A 97 -8.93 17.61 -2.30
C SER A 97 -8.59 18.89 -1.52
N LEU A 98 -9.47 19.25 -0.61
CA LEU A 98 -9.32 20.41 0.28
C LEU A 98 -9.60 19.97 1.71
N GLN A 99 -8.73 20.36 2.62
CA GLN A 99 -8.82 20.05 4.03
C GLN A 99 -8.56 21.32 4.86
N THR A 100 -9.06 21.35 6.08
CA THR A 100 -8.87 22.48 6.99
C THR A 100 -7.41 22.64 7.44
N SER A 101 -6.66 21.52 7.48
CA SER A 101 -5.24 21.46 7.80
C SER A 101 -4.61 20.23 7.16
N ARG A 102 -3.26 20.16 7.08
CA ARG A 102 -2.54 18.92 6.78
C ARG A 102 -2.85 17.87 7.84
N GLN A 103 -3.08 16.64 7.43
CA GLN A 103 -3.36 15.58 8.37
C GLN A 103 -2.07 15.09 9.03
N GLN A 104 -2.09 15.00 10.35
CA GLN A 104 -1.04 14.40 11.17
C GLN A 104 -1.41 12.97 11.60
N LEU A 105 -2.32 12.35 10.88
CA LEU A 105 -2.82 11.01 11.16
C LEU A 105 -1.87 9.93 10.66
N PRO A 106 -1.75 8.81 11.40
CA PRO A 106 -1.16 7.60 10.87
C PRO A 106 -1.95 7.09 9.65
N GLN A 107 -1.22 6.78 8.59
CA GLN A 107 -1.79 6.39 7.31
C GLN A 107 -2.09 4.89 7.29
N ALA A 108 -3.18 4.51 6.62
CA ALA A 108 -3.55 3.14 6.30
C ALA A 108 -3.47 2.91 4.79
N PHE A 109 -3.85 1.72 4.34
CA PHE A 109 -3.92 1.39 2.92
C PHE A 109 -4.76 2.41 2.13
N ALA A 110 -4.21 2.92 1.04
CA ALA A 110 -4.79 3.92 0.13
C ALA A 110 -5.08 5.30 0.77
N ASP A 111 -4.41 5.62 1.87
CA ASP A 111 -4.55 6.89 2.55
C ASP A 111 -3.38 7.83 2.17
N ASN A 112 -3.51 8.51 1.04
CA ASN A 112 -2.47 9.38 0.48
C ASN A 112 -2.87 10.85 0.38
N LYS A 113 -3.97 11.25 1.06
CA LYS A 113 -4.52 12.62 1.02
C LYS A 113 -4.22 13.36 2.31
N LEU A 114 -2.96 13.57 2.60
CA LEU A 114 -2.52 14.18 3.86
C LEU A 114 -2.26 15.67 3.76
N ALA A 115 -2.02 16.19 2.55
CA ALA A 115 -1.81 17.62 2.34
C ALA A 115 -3.09 18.41 2.55
N GLY A 116 -3.00 19.61 3.10
CA GLY A 116 -4.15 20.50 3.30
C GLY A 116 -4.86 20.85 1.99
N GLN A 117 -4.11 20.95 0.89
CA GLN A 117 -4.64 21.17 -0.45
C GLN A 117 -3.91 20.26 -1.45
N GLN A 118 -4.69 19.57 -2.28
CA GLN A 118 -4.13 18.70 -3.32
C GLN A 118 -4.98 18.78 -4.59
N ALA A 119 -4.33 18.93 -5.74
CA ALA A 119 -4.97 18.84 -7.04
C ALA A 119 -4.20 17.83 -7.92
N MET A 120 -4.91 16.88 -8.51
CA MET A 120 -4.37 15.87 -9.40
C MET A 120 -5.10 15.90 -10.74
N VAL A 121 -4.34 15.75 -11.82
CA VAL A 121 -4.86 15.55 -13.17
C VAL A 121 -4.10 14.43 -13.86
N GLY A 122 -4.78 13.67 -14.70
CA GLY A 122 -4.13 12.57 -15.42
C GLY A 122 -4.91 12.08 -16.63
N ILE A 123 -4.22 11.22 -17.37
CA ILE A 123 -4.76 10.50 -18.56
C ILE A 123 -4.35 9.05 -18.40
N ALA A 124 -5.32 8.15 -18.50
CA ALA A 124 -5.11 6.71 -18.61
C ALA A 124 -5.41 6.23 -20.02
N LEU A 125 -4.56 5.36 -20.51
CA LEU A 125 -4.70 4.65 -21.77
C LEU A 125 -4.75 3.17 -21.44
N THR A 126 -5.85 2.49 -21.69
CA THR A 126 -6.01 1.07 -21.37
C THR A 126 -6.36 0.28 -22.60
N GLU A 127 -5.57 -0.72 -22.86
CA GLU A 127 -5.74 -1.74 -23.91
C GLU A 127 -5.78 -3.12 -23.23
N ARG A 128 -6.03 -4.15 -24.02
CA ARG A 128 -6.12 -5.51 -23.50
C ARG A 128 -4.84 -5.99 -22.78
N ASP A 129 -3.70 -5.77 -23.41
CA ASP A 129 -2.42 -6.33 -23.00
C ASP A 129 -1.40 -5.25 -22.59
N TRP A 130 -1.80 -3.97 -22.56
CA TRP A 130 -0.98 -2.90 -22.05
C TRP A 130 -1.82 -1.76 -21.46
N GLU A 131 -1.20 -0.98 -20.61
CA GLU A 131 -1.83 0.16 -19.95
C GLU A 131 -0.78 1.24 -19.68
N ALA A 132 -1.15 2.48 -19.86
CA ALA A 132 -0.35 3.63 -19.45
C ALA A 132 -1.19 4.59 -18.63
N ASN A 133 -0.64 5.09 -17.54
CA ASN A 133 -1.21 6.14 -16.73
C ASN A 133 -0.18 7.26 -16.58
N ILE A 134 -0.55 8.47 -16.92
CA ILE A 134 0.29 9.66 -16.72
C ILE A 134 -0.52 10.63 -15.90
N GLN A 135 -0.02 10.96 -14.71
CA GLN A 135 -0.67 11.90 -13.81
C GLN A 135 0.34 12.80 -13.11
N ALA A 136 -0.13 13.97 -12.74
CA ALA A 136 0.61 14.91 -11.92
C ALA A 136 -0.29 15.41 -10.78
N THR A 137 0.29 15.48 -9.59
CA THR A 137 -0.35 15.97 -8.38
C THR A 137 0.43 17.15 -7.85
N VAL A 138 -0.26 18.25 -7.54
CA VAL A 138 0.32 19.39 -6.83
C VAL A 138 -0.22 19.38 -5.41
N LYS A 139 0.68 19.49 -4.44
CA LYS A 139 0.39 19.46 -2.99
C LYS A 139 0.82 20.77 -2.35
N ASN A 140 0.03 21.26 -1.41
CA ASN A 140 0.36 22.41 -0.58
C ASN A 140 -0.04 22.11 0.87
N ASP A 141 0.69 22.66 1.85
CA ASP A 141 0.53 22.35 3.27
C ASP A 141 0.73 20.84 3.54
N LYS A 142 1.97 20.36 3.31
CA LYS A 142 2.38 18.96 3.42
C LYS A 142 2.76 18.61 4.87
N LEU A 143 2.71 17.33 5.20
CA LEU A 143 3.19 16.84 6.50
C LEU A 143 4.71 16.99 6.64
N ILE A 144 5.46 16.70 5.56
CA ILE A 144 6.91 16.86 5.49
C ILE A 144 7.19 18.01 4.52
N ASP A 145 7.66 19.12 5.04
CA ASP A 145 7.84 20.38 4.29
C ASP A 145 8.88 20.23 3.16
N ASP A 146 9.95 19.49 3.39
CA ASP A 146 11.05 19.26 2.43
C ASP A 146 10.70 18.30 1.28
N SER A 147 9.55 17.60 1.38
CA SER A 147 9.09 16.76 0.28
C SER A 147 8.64 17.59 -0.94
N SER A 148 8.65 16.99 -2.13
CA SER A 148 8.29 17.69 -3.38
C SER A 148 6.83 18.20 -3.40
N ASP A 149 6.62 19.41 -3.88
CA ASP A 149 5.28 20.00 -4.10
C ASP A 149 4.57 19.38 -5.31
N VAL A 150 5.33 18.84 -6.27
CA VAL A 150 4.82 18.20 -7.47
C VAL A 150 5.21 16.74 -7.46
N SER A 151 4.23 15.88 -7.62
CA SER A 151 4.43 14.43 -7.66
C SER A 151 3.86 13.82 -8.93
N PHE A 152 4.57 12.82 -9.45
CA PHE A 152 4.13 11.96 -10.56
C PHE A 152 3.76 10.56 -10.08
N GLU A 153 3.50 10.39 -8.79
CA GLU A 153 3.01 9.14 -8.21
C GLU A 153 1.80 8.62 -8.97
N GLY A 154 1.76 7.31 -9.23
CA GLY A 154 0.72 6.67 -10.03
C GLY A 154 0.96 6.79 -11.54
N SER A 155 2.06 7.41 -12.01
CA SER A 155 2.42 7.40 -13.43
C SER A 155 3.20 6.14 -13.77
N TYR A 156 2.77 5.41 -14.81
CA TYR A 156 3.41 4.17 -15.23
C TYR A 156 3.07 3.80 -16.68
N LEU A 157 3.88 2.92 -17.23
CA LEU A 157 3.61 2.14 -18.44
C LEU A 157 3.68 0.66 -18.07
N ALA A 158 2.71 -0.13 -18.48
CA ALA A 158 2.64 -1.55 -18.17
C ALA A 158 2.25 -2.38 -19.38
N GLY A 159 2.86 -3.57 -19.51
CA GLY A 159 2.53 -4.54 -20.55
C GLY A 159 2.39 -5.95 -19.94
N ASN A 160 1.40 -6.70 -20.45
CA ASN A 160 1.16 -8.10 -20.08
C ASN A 160 1.71 -9.02 -21.16
N TYR A 161 2.56 -9.94 -20.75
CA TYR A 161 3.07 -11.00 -21.61
C TYR A 161 3.21 -12.31 -20.83
N ALA A 162 2.68 -13.40 -21.37
CA ALA A 162 2.80 -14.75 -20.82
C ALA A 162 2.38 -14.84 -19.33
N ASN A 163 1.25 -14.24 -18.97
CA ASN A 163 0.73 -14.14 -17.60
C ASN A 163 1.63 -13.32 -16.65
N GLN A 164 2.39 -12.37 -17.17
CA GLN A 164 3.27 -11.47 -16.42
C GLN A 164 2.98 -10.03 -16.79
N TRP A 165 2.78 -9.16 -15.81
CA TRP A 165 2.81 -7.72 -15.97
C TRP A 165 4.23 -7.21 -15.75
N LEU A 166 4.73 -6.44 -16.71
CA LEU A 166 5.95 -5.63 -16.59
C LEU A 166 5.51 -4.17 -16.50
N ILE A 167 5.85 -3.52 -15.39
CA ILE A 167 5.38 -2.17 -15.05
C ILE A 167 6.61 -1.30 -14.83
N GLY A 168 6.74 -0.21 -15.59
CA GLY A 168 7.77 0.80 -15.37
C GLY A 168 7.12 2.10 -14.93
N GLY A 169 7.55 2.66 -13.79
CA GLY A 169 6.98 3.91 -13.28
C GLY A 169 7.08 4.08 -11.77
N LYS A 170 6.25 4.98 -11.25
CA LYS A 170 6.20 5.37 -9.84
C LYS A 170 4.88 4.92 -9.23
N ILE A 171 4.80 3.63 -8.89
CA ILE A 171 3.56 2.99 -8.46
C ILE A 171 3.53 2.69 -6.96
N PRO A 172 2.41 2.94 -6.26
CA PRO A 172 2.24 2.50 -4.88
C PRO A 172 2.23 0.96 -4.82
N THR A 173 2.79 0.43 -3.74
CA THR A 173 2.86 -1.01 -3.50
C THR A 173 2.49 -1.31 -2.06
N TRP A 174 1.91 -2.50 -1.84
CA TRP A 174 1.59 -2.98 -0.50
C TRP A 174 1.92 -4.45 -0.38
N TRP A 175 2.70 -4.82 0.68
CA TRP A 175 3.15 -6.18 0.95
C TRP A 175 2.86 -6.59 2.40
N GLY A 176 1.72 -7.15 2.63
CA GLY A 176 1.31 -7.64 3.94
C GLY A 176 -0.19 -7.88 4.04
N PRO A 177 -0.62 -8.67 5.02
CA PRO A 177 -2.03 -9.04 5.20
C PRO A 177 -2.84 -7.97 5.95
N GLY A 178 -2.19 -6.92 6.46
CA GLY A 178 -2.79 -5.89 7.32
C GLY A 178 -3.83 -5.01 6.62
N HIS A 179 -4.62 -4.35 7.44
CA HIS A 179 -5.59 -3.34 7.03
C HIS A 179 -5.09 -1.92 7.30
N ASP A 180 -4.32 -1.74 8.39
CA ASP A 180 -3.75 -0.46 8.82
C ASP A 180 -2.26 -0.36 8.49
N GLY A 181 -1.50 -1.43 8.61
CA GLY A 181 -0.07 -1.44 8.42
C GLY A 181 0.48 -2.50 7.48
N SER A 182 1.67 -2.23 6.97
CA SER A 182 2.59 -3.18 6.33
C SER A 182 4.01 -2.85 6.77
N LEU A 183 4.77 -3.84 7.22
CA LEU A 183 6.08 -3.63 7.82
C LEU A 183 7.22 -3.48 6.81
N ILE A 184 7.03 -3.86 5.55
CA ILE A 184 8.11 -3.89 4.57
C ILE A 184 7.84 -3.02 3.34
N ARG A 185 6.62 -2.99 2.81
CA ARG A 185 6.19 -2.11 1.71
C ARG A 185 4.78 -1.63 2.00
N GLY A 186 4.66 -0.41 2.47
CA GLY A 186 3.41 0.31 2.66
C GLY A 186 3.19 1.34 1.57
N ASP A 187 1.97 1.80 1.37
CA ASP A 187 1.64 2.87 0.42
C ASP A 187 1.47 4.24 1.08
N ALA A 188 1.90 4.35 2.34
CA ALA A 188 2.06 5.63 3.05
C ALA A 188 3.26 6.44 2.54
N SER A 189 4.21 5.78 1.87
CA SER A 189 5.40 6.41 1.31
C SER A 189 5.14 7.03 -0.06
N ILE A 190 6.04 7.93 -0.45
CA ILE A 190 6.21 8.31 -1.85
C ILE A 190 6.80 7.09 -2.59
N PRO A 191 6.16 6.56 -3.64
CA PRO A 191 6.67 5.39 -4.34
C PRO A 191 8.04 5.64 -4.97
N VAL A 192 8.96 4.70 -4.85
CA VAL A 192 10.25 4.71 -5.53
C VAL A 192 10.06 4.46 -7.02
N THR A 193 10.73 5.24 -7.87
CA THR A 193 10.69 5.07 -9.33
C THR A 193 11.40 3.79 -9.74
N GLY A 194 10.75 2.93 -10.52
CA GLY A 194 11.37 1.65 -10.88
C GLY A 194 10.55 0.75 -11.79
N PHE A 195 10.98 -0.50 -11.83
CA PHE A 195 10.34 -1.57 -12.58
C PHE A 195 9.77 -2.61 -11.63
N THR A 196 8.52 -2.98 -11.88
CA THR A 196 7.85 -4.07 -11.18
C THR A 196 7.51 -5.17 -12.17
N MET A 197 7.78 -6.41 -11.82
CA MET A 197 7.32 -7.59 -12.53
C MET A 197 6.45 -8.41 -11.61
N GLN A 198 5.23 -8.73 -12.04
CA GLN A 198 4.30 -9.52 -11.23
C GLN A 198 3.47 -10.47 -12.08
N ARG A 199 3.00 -11.53 -11.45
CA ARG A 199 2.11 -12.48 -12.08
C ARG A 199 0.70 -11.88 -12.25
N ASP A 200 0.05 -12.16 -13.39
CA ASP A 200 -1.31 -11.66 -13.67
C ASP A 200 -2.37 -12.51 -12.93
N ILE A 201 -2.49 -13.79 -13.25
CA ILE A 201 -3.50 -14.70 -12.70
C ILE A 201 -2.86 -15.63 -11.66
N GLN A 202 -3.43 -15.67 -10.45
CA GLN A 202 -2.90 -16.40 -9.29
C GLN A 202 -3.33 -17.89 -9.25
N ASN A 203 -3.55 -18.55 -10.37
CA ASN A 203 -3.95 -19.96 -10.38
C ASN A 203 -2.85 -20.88 -9.84
N ALA A 204 -3.24 -22.05 -9.31
CA ALA A 204 -2.31 -23.07 -8.85
C ALA A 204 -1.39 -23.56 -9.99
N PRO A 205 -0.15 -23.97 -9.71
CA PRO A 205 0.73 -24.60 -10.69
C PRO A 205 0.13 -25.91 -11.20
N THR A 206 0.30 -26.19 -12.49
CA THR A 206 -0.15 -27.44 -13.11
C THR A 206 0.80 -28.61 -12.89
N SER A 207 2.02 -28.34 -12.40
CA SER A 207 3.02 -29.36 -12.07
C SER A 207 2.57 -30.20 -10.88
N GLN A 208 2.66 -31.52 -10.99
CA GLN A 208 2.37 -32.44 -9.88
C GLN A 208 3.24 -32.21 -8.63
N TYR A 209 4.44 -31.63 -8.80
CA TYR A 209 5.38 -31.35 -7.70
C TYR A 209 5.10 -30.02 -6.99
N LEU A 210 4.40 -29.09 -7.65
CA LEU A 210 4.16 -27.74 -7.14
C LEU A 210 2.66 -27.43 -6.94
N SER A 211 1.75 -28.32 -7.34
CA SER A 211 0.30 -28.12 -7.21
C SER A 211 -0.16 -27.89 -5.76
N TRP A 212 0.62 -28.38 -4.79
CA TRP A 212 0.36 -28.17 -3.36
C TRP A 212 0.49 -26.71 -2.90
N LEU A 213 1.19 -25.85 -3.67
CA LEU A 213 1.26 -24.41 -3.38
C LEU A 213 -0.10 -23.71 -3.47
N GLY A 214 -1.07 -24.32 -4.21
CA GLY A 214 -2.35 -23.68 -4.45
C GLY A 214 -2.20 -22.41 -5.32
N PRO A 215 -3.16 -21.50 -5.28
CA PRO A 215 -3.04 -20.16 -5.87
C PRO A 215 -1.78 -19.45 -5.34
N TRP A 216 -1.01 -18.87 -6.25
CA TRP A 216 0.24 -18.21 -5.87
C TRP A 216 0.53 -16.98 -6.72
N GLN A 217 1.26 -16.04 -6.17
CA GLN A 217 1.68 -14.82 -6.82
C GLN A 217 3.12 -14.50 -6.45
N TYR A 218 3.82 -13.79 -7.32
CA TYR A 218 5.06 -13.11 -6.98
C TYR A 218 5.04 -11.66 -7.48
N GLN A 219 5.83 -10.83 -6.84
CA GLN A 219 6.16 -9.49 -7.27
C GLN A 219 7.66 -9.26 -7.07
N LEU A 220 8.34 -8.81 -8.13
CA LEU A 220 9.74 -8.38 -8.11
C LEU A 220 9.80 -6.89 -8.38
N PHE A 221 10.67 -6.18 -7.70
CA PHE A 221 10.85 -4.75 -7.85
C PHE A 221 12.34 -4.40 -7.95
N ALA A 222 12.67 -3.45 -8.82
CA ALA A 222 13.97 -2.81 -8.91
C ALA A 222 13.77 -1.33 -9.23
N GLY A 223 14.27 -0.44 -8.39
CA GLY A 223 14.11 1.00 -8.55
C GLY A 223 15.27 1.78 -7.98
N GLN A 224 15.22 3.08 -8.14
CA GLN A 224 16.18 4.04 -7.65
C GLN A 224 15.46 5.08 -6.81
N PHE A 225 16.03 5.42 -5.66
CA PHE A 225 15.52 6.48 -4.81
C PHE A 225 15.60 7.84 -5.51
N ASP A 226 14.59 8.67 -5.26
CA ASP A 226 14.62 10.07 -5.65
C ASP A 226 15.04 10.90 -4.43
N ASP A 227 15.98 11.82 -4.60
CA ASP A 227 16.42 12.76 -3.55
C ASP A 227 16.90 12.07 -2.25
N TYR A 228 17.67 10.99 -2.36
CA TYR A 228 18.28 10.29 -1.24
C TYR A 228 19.66 10.86 -0.98
N GLU A 229 19.84 11.63 0.12
CA GLU A 229 21.04 12.44 0.32
C GLU A 229 22.20 11.65 0.88
N ALA A 230 21.97 10.71 1.79
CA ALA A 230 23.02 9.92 2.45
C ALA A 230 23.87 9.13 1.47
N VAL A 231 23.26 8.54 0.47
CA VAL A 231 23.90 7.81 -0.63
C VAL A 231 23.15 8.12 -1.92
N PRO A 232 23.53 9.18 -2.65
CA PRO A 232 22.88 9.53 -3.91
C PRO A 232 22.84 8.35 -4.88
N ASP A 233 21.78 8.25 -5.67
CA ASP A 233 21.55 7.15 -6.62
C ASP A 233 21.42 5.76 -5.99
N ALA A 234 21.18 5.66 -4.68
CA ALA A 234 20.90 4.39 -4.03
C ALA A 234 19.71 3.66 -4.71
N LYS A 235 19.82 2.33 -4.81
CA LYS A 235 18.84 1.50 -5.49
C LYS A 235 18.09 0.63 -4.47
N LEU A 236 16.82 0.40 -4.74
CA LEU A 236 15.96 -0.50 -3.95
C LEU A 236 15.56 -1.70 -4.79
N PHE A 237 15.85 -2.88 -4.28
CA PHE A 237 15.36 -4.14 -4.84
C PHE A 237 14.37 -4.78 -3.89
N GLY A 238 13.43 -5.54 -4.43
CA GLY A 238 12.44 -6.24 -3.62
C GLY A 238 11.89 -7.47 -4.31
N ALA A 239 11.55 -8.46 -3.50
CA ALA A 239 10.88 -9.68 -3.93
C ALA A 239 9.83 -10.08 -2.91
N ARG A 240 8.65 -10.46 -3.39
CA ARG A 240 7.58 -11.05 -2.60
C ARG A 240 7.03 -12.28 -3.30
N LEU A 241 6.75 -13.30 -2.52
CA LEU A 241 6.05 -14.51 -2.93
C LEU A 241 4.88 -14.75 -1.99
N THR A 242 3.69 -15.02 -2.52
CA THR A 242 2.55 -15.49 -1.74
C THR A 242 2.02 -16.80 -2.31
N ALA A 243 1.51 -17.67 -1.44
CA ALA A 243 0.91 -18.94 -1.82
C ALA A 243 -0.24 -19.28 -0.86
N SER A 244 -1.29 -19.92 -1.40
CA SER A 244 -2.45 -20.38 -0.61
C SER A 244 -2.59 -21.89 -0.75
N PRO A 245 -1.76 -22.67 0.00
CA PRO A 245 -1.76 -24.14 -0.11
C PRO A 245 -3.10 -24.77 0.28
N TRP A 246 -3.85 -24.09 1.12
CA TRP A 246 -5.22 -24.46 1.50
C TRP A 246 -6.16 -23.25 1.44
N PRO A 247 -7.47 -23.45 1.23
CA PRO A 247 -8.43 -22.33 1.20
C PRO A 247 -8.46 -21.47 2.47
N TRP A 248 -7.98 -22.01 3.58
CA TRP A 248 -7.95 -21.35 4.89
C TRP A 248 -6.59 -20.74 5.25
N LEU A 249 -5.53 -20.95 4.44
CA LEU A 249 -4.17 -20.49 4.74
C LEU A 249 -3.55 -19.79 3.55
N GLU A 250 -3.17 -18.53 3.74
CA GLU A 250 -2.26 -17.79 2.87
C GLU A 250 -0.93 -17.58 3.61
N LEU A 251 0.18 -17.79 2.92
CA LEU A 251 1.54 -17.55 3.38
C LEU A 251 2.22 -16.55 2.46
N GLY A 252 3.00 -15.64 3.04
CA GLY A 252 3.82 -14.68 2.34
C GLY A 252 5.28 -14.72 2.80
N ALA A 253 6.20 -14.47 1.86
CA ALA A 253 7.60 -14.20 2.14
C ALA A 253 8.02 -12.96 1.36
N SER A 254 8.74 -12.05 2.00
CA SER A 254 9.14 -10.78 1.41
C SER A 254 10.58 -10.46 1.79
N ARG A 255 11.30 -9.84 0.86
CA ARG A 255 12.61 -9.26 1.10
C ARG A 255 12.78 -8.00 0.29
N THR A 256 13.41 -6.99 0.88
CA THR A 256 13.90 -5.79 0.21
C THR A 256 15.35 -5.55 0.61
N PHE A 257 16.12 -4.92 -0.27
CA PHE A 257 17.45 -4.43 0.08
C PHE A 257 17.79 -3.15 -0.70
N MET A 258 18.45 -2.24 -0.02
CA MET A 258 19.05 -1.04 -0.60
C MET A 258 20.49 -1.37 -0.97
N TRP A 259 20.92 -0.98 -2.17
CA TRP A 259 22.24 -1.36 -2.71
C TRP A 259 22.80 -0.29 -3.64
N GLY A 260 24.13 -0.18 -3.66
CA GLY A 260 24.85 0.72 -4.57
C GLY A 260 24.59 2.19 -4.24
N GLY A 261 24.78 3.04 -5.24
CA GLY A 261 24.75 4.48 -5.13
C GLY A 261 26.14 5.11 -5.08
N GLU A 262 26.21 6.43 -4.99
CA GLU A 262 27.48 7.17 -5.06
C GLU A 262 28.42 6.75 -3.92
N GLY A 263 29.66 6.41 -4.29
CA GLY A 263 30.67 5.95 -3.34
C GLY A 263 30.51 4.51 -2.83
N ARG A 264 29.53 3.76 -3.32
CA ARG A 264 29.28 2.37 -2.93
C ARG A 264 29.64 1.36 -4.03
N PRO A 265 30.02 0.10 -3.68
CA PRO A 265 30.31 -0.92 -4.67
C PRO A 265 29.06 -1.28 -5.51
N GLU A 266 29.20 -1.25 -6.84
CA GLU A 266 28.15 -1.64 -7.81
C GLU A 266 28.63 -2.79 -8.72
N SER A 267 29.39 -3.73 -8.18
CA SER A 267 29.85 -4.90 -8.93
C SER A 267 28.80 -6.03 -8.89
N LEU A 268 28.87 -6.95 -9.87
CA LEU A 268 28.04 -8.15 -9.84
C LEU A 268 28.28 -9.02 -8.59
N SER A 269 29.51 -9.00 -8.04
CA SER A 269 29.79 -9.71 -6.79
C SER A 269 29.11 -9.05 -5.59
N SER A 270 29.21 -7.71 -5.44
CA SER A 270 28.53 -6.99 -4.35
C SER A 270 26.99 -7.12 -4.44
N PHE A 271 26.44 -7.13 -5.67
CA PHE A 271 25.02 -7.43 -5.86
C PHE A 271 24.66 -8.86 -5.46
N GLY A 272 25.51 -9.83 -5.78
CA GLY A 272 25.34 -11.22 -5.36
C GLY A 272 25.42 -11.38 -3.84
N ASP A 273 26.35 -10.69 -3.19
CA ASP A 273 26.47 -10.66 -1.72
C ASP A 273 25.21 -10.06 -1.08
N ALA A 274 24.72 -8.92 -1.59
CA ALA A 274 23.48 -8.29 -1.15
C ALA A 274 22.25 -9.20 -1.37
N LEU A 275 22.16 -9.87 -2.52
CA LEU A 275 21.05 -10.78 -2.84
C LEU A 275 21.03 -12.03 -1.95
N LEU A 276 22.20 -12.51 -1.54
CA LEU A 276 22.34 -13.74 -0.73
C LEU A 276 22.40 -13.44 0.78
N GLY A 277 22.52 -12.17 1.19
CA GLY A 277 22.72 -11.78 2.59
C GLY A 277 24.10 -12.21 3.13
N THR A 278 25.08 -12.33 2.26
CA THR A 278 26.44 -12.67 2.67
C THR A 278 27.22 -11.39 2.93
N LYS A 279 28.03 -11.37 4.01
CA LYS A 279 28.82 -10.23 4.48
C LYS A 279 28.03 -9.10 5.19
N ASP A 280 26.75 -9.30 5.49
CA ASP A 280 26.05 -8.44 6.44
C ASP A 280 26.62 -8.63 7.84
N ASN A 281 26.85 -7.53 8.57
CA ASN A 281 27.30 -7.53 9.97
C ASN A 281 28.69 -8.10 10.28
N GLU A 282 29.59 -8.25 9.32
CA GLU A 282 30.98 -8.60 9.66
C GLU A 282 31.74 -7.45 10.37
N SER A 283 31.15 -6.26 10.50
CA SER A 283 31.86 -5.05 10.93
C SER A 283 31.49 -4.49 12.32
N THR A 284 31.14 -5.31 13.31
CA THR A 284 30.98 -4.79 14.66
C THR A 284 32.26 -4.21 15.28
N ASN A 285 33.42 -4.29 14.64
CA ASN A 285 34.69 -3.83 15.20
C ASN A 285 35.72 -3.29 14.21
N SER A 286 35.42 -2.99 12.95
CA SER A 286 36.42 -2.43 12.03
C SER A 286 35.94 -1.17 11.32
N SER A 287 36.87 -0.23 11.14
CA SER A 287 36.73 0.97 10.32
C SER A 287 36.44 0.71 8.83
N ASP A 288 36.12 -0.51 8.45
CA ASP A 288 35.91 -0.97 7.08
C ASP A 288 34.42 -1.16 6.76
N SER A 289 33.59 -0.13 7.08
CA SER A 289 32.21 -0.01 6.62
C SER A 289 32.03 -0.04 5.09
N VAL A 290 33.16 -0.17 4.36
CA VAL A 290 33.18 -0.23 2.88
C VAL A 290 32.66 -1.58 2.37
N ASP A 291 32.75 -2.65 3.15
CA ASP A 291 32.46 -4.02 2.71
C ASP A 291 31.02 -4.49 2.96
N ASP A 292 30.21 -3.74 3.72
CA ASP A 292 28.79 -4.06 3.88
C ASP A 292 28.03 -3.75 2.58
N PRO A 293 27.43 -4.75 1.91
CA PRO A 293 26.90 -4.56 0.57
C PRO A 293 25.52 -3.88 0.53
N ALA A 294 24.70 -3.94 1.61
CA ALA A 294 23.29 -3.55 1.52
C ALA A 294 22.62 -3.35 2.88
N ASN A 295 21.61 -2.47 2.94
CA ASN A 295 20.60 -2.45 4.01
C ASN A 295 19.45 -3.39 3.63
N GLN A 296 19.08 -4.33 4.49
CA GLN A 296 18.16 -5.42 4.16
C GLN A 296 17.01 -5.52 5.16
N LEU A 297 15.81 -5.78 4.60
CA LEU A 297 14.63 -6.17 5.38
C LEU A 297 14.06 -7.46 4.79
N GLY A 298 13.68 -8.41 5.63
CA GLY A 298 13.11 -9.65 5.16
C GLY A 298 12.25 -10.33 6.20
N GLY A 299 11.32 -11.17 5.76
CA GLY A 299 10.48 -11.93 6.68
C GLY A 299 9.27 -12.56 6.03
N PHE A 300 8.30 -12.89 6.88
CA PHE A 300 7.17 -13.72 6.53
C PHE A 300 5.86 -13.11 7.01
N ASP A 301 4.78 -13.50 6.37
CA ASP A 301 3.43 -13.23 6.82
C ASP A 301 2.51 -14.44 6.60
N ALA A 302 1.42 -14.46 7.37
CA ALA A 302 0.40 -15.49 7.25
C ALA A 302 -0.98 -14.90 7.51
N LYS A 303 -1.98 -15.43 6.81
CA LYS A 303 -3.41 -15.12 7.02
C LYS A 303 -4.21 -16.43 7.09
N LEU A 304 -4.95 -16.59 8.17
CA LEU A 304 -5.84 -17.71 8.41
C LEU A 304 -7.29 -17.29 8.17
N ASN A 305 -7.94 -17.87 7.16
CA ASN A 305 -9.36 -17.65 6.89
C ASN A 305 -10.20 -18.66 7.70
N LEU A 306 -10.81 -18.20 8.77
CA LEU A 306 -11.60 -19.03 9.67
C LEU A 306 -12.96 -19.41 9.07
N SER A 307 -13.45 -18.68 8.08
CA SER A 307 -14.68 -19.07 7.35
C SER A 307 -14.47 -20.40 6.63
N SER A 308 -13.33 -20.56 5.95
CA SER A 308 -12.98 -21.80 5.25
C SER A 308 -12.57 -22.94 6.20
N LEU A 309 -12.12 -22.63 7.41
CA LEU A 309 -11.63 -23.62 8.36
C LEU A 309 -12.72 -24.11 9.33
N ILE A 310 -13.50 -23.19 9.90
CA ILE A 310 -14.48 -23.48 10.98
C ILE A 310 -15.83 -22.75 10.79
N ASN A 311 -16.10 -22.20 9.60
CA ASN A 311 -17.31 -21.45 9.27
C ASN A 311 -17.54 -20.17 10.13
N VAL A 312 -16.46 -19.54 10.61
CA VAL A 312 -16.53 -18.24 11.30
C VAL A 312 -16.05 -17.16 10.33
N PRO A 313 -16.85 -16.14 9.98
CA PRO A 313 -16.50 -15.13 8.98
C PRO A 313 -15.46 -14.12 9.53
N SER A 314 -14.27 -14.61 9.79
CA SER A 314 -13.16 -13.89 10.41
C SER A 314 -11.84 -14.37 9.83
N ASN A 315 -10.84 -13.49 9.85
CA ASN A 315 -9.45 -13.86 9.61
C ASN A 315 -8.60 -13.51 10.83
N VAL A 316 -7.51 -14.26 11.00
CA VAL A 316 -6.40 -13.93 11.88
C VAL A 316 -5.17 -13.83 11.02
N TYR A 317 -4.36 -12.80 11.19
CA TYR A 317 -3.18 -12.58 10.36
C TYR A 317 -2.03 -11.98 11.16
N GLY A 318 -0.83 -12.12 10.61
CA GLY A 318 0.36 -11.49 11.16
C GLY A 318 1.46 -11.36 10.14
N GLN A 319 2.37 -10.43 10.40
CA GLN A 319 3.59 -10.20 9.64
C GLN A 319 4.75 -10.07 10.61
N TYR A 320 5.89 -10.65 10.23
CA TYR A 320 7.14 -10.67 10.95
C TYR A 320 8.24 -10.27 10.01
N ILE A 321 8.91 -9.14 10.26
CA ILE A 321 10.00 -8.61 9.44
C ILE A 321 11.19 -8.32 10.35
N GLY A 322 12.38 -8.72 9.92
CA GLY A 322 13.63 -8.36 10.55
C GLY A 322 14.52 -7.54 9.62
N GLU A 323 15.41 -6.75 10.21
CA GLU A 323 16.36 -5.89 9.49
C GLU A 323 17.69 -6.55 9.21
N ASP A 324 18.11 -7.48 10.10
CA ASP A 324 19.38 -8.18 9.97
C ASP A 324 19.15 -9.69 9.87
N GLU A 325 20.11 -10.39 9.34
CA GLU A 325 20.14 -11.84 9.33
C GLU A 325 21.07 -12.38 10.44
N ALA A 326 20.52 -13.14 11.37
CA ALA A 326 21.29 -13.93 12.33
C ALA A 326 21.11 -15.43 12.03
N GLY A 327 22.14 -16.04 11.45
CA GLY A 327 22.11 -17.47 11.10
C GLY A 327 21.08 -17.84 10.03
N GLY A 328 20.77 -16.91 9.10
CA GLY A 328 19.80 -17.12 8.02
C GLY A 328 18.33 -16.89 8.41
N LEU A 329 18.08 -16.32 9.58
CA LEU A 329 16.74 -15.90 10.03
C LEU A 329 16.75 -14.39 10.30
N PRO A 330 15.62 -13.71 10.05
CA PRO A 330 15.48 -12.30 10.36
C PRO A 330 15.75 -12.02 11.85
N ALA A 331 16.57 -11.02 12.15
CA ALA A 331 16.87 -10.53 13.49
C ALA A 331 16.44 -9.07 13.61
N LYS A 332 16.44 -8.49 14.83
CA LYS A 332 15.93 -7.14 15.09
C LYS A 332 14.51 -6.95 14.53
N ASN A 333 13.57 -7.61 15.15
CA ASN A 333 12.28 -7.96 14.57
C ASN A 333 11.20 -6.94 14.84
N MET A 334 10.40 -6.67 13.82
CA MET A 334 9.15 -5.93 13.85
C MET A 334 7.96 -6.90 13.71
N TYR A 335 6.84 -6.57 14.33
CA TYR A 335 5.65 -7.42 14.37
C TYR A 335 4.38 -6.66 14.03
N LEU A 336 3.52 -7.32 13.27
CA LEU A 336 2.13 -6.91 13.07
C LEU A 336 1.24 -8.12 13.30
N ALA A 337 0.17 -7.96 14.06
CA ALA A 337 -0.83 -8.99 14.27
C ALA A 337 -2.22 -8.39 14.26
N GLY A 338 -3.18 -9.07 13.65
CA GLY A 338 -4.54 -8.57 13.57
C GLY A 338 -5.59 -9.64 13.40
N VAL A 339 -6.81 -9.20 13.59
CA VAL A 339 -8.02 -9.98 13.37
C VAL A 339 -9.04 -9.13 12.65
N ASP A 340 -9.78 -9.72 11.72
CA ASP A 340 -10.95 -9.09 11.13
C ASP A 340 -12.18 -9.98 11.20
N TYR A 341 -13.33 -9.35 11.15
CA TYR A 341 -14.64 -9.99 11.14
C TYR A 341 -15.55 -9.30 10.12
N ALA A 342 -16.17 -10.07 9.25
CA ALA A 342 -17.07 -9.59 8.22
C ALA A 342 -18.46 -10.16 8.42
N SER A 343 -19.51 -9.33 8.41
CA SER A 343 -20.89 -9.76 8.55
C SER A 343 -21.85 -8.77 7.89
N SER A 344 -23.13 -8.88 8.18
CA SER A 344 -24.16 -7.93 7.72
C SER A 344 -25.25 -7.72 8.77
N ILE A 345 -25.77 -6.49 8.83
CA ILE A 345 -26.92 -6.12 9.67
C ILE A 345 -28.02 -5.60 8.72
N GLN A 346 -29.19 -6.21 8.78
CA GLN A 346 -30.33 -5.86 7.91
C GLN A 346 -29.96 -5.85 6.41
N GLY A 347 -29.10 -6.81 6.00
CA GLY A 347 -28.60 -6.92 4.64
C GLY A 347 -27.50 -5.94 4.25
N LYS A 348 -27.09 -5.02 5.12
CA LYS A 348 -25.97 -4.10 4.87
C LYS A 348 -24.67 -4.72 5.34
N PRO A 349 -23.68 -4.90 4.45
CA PRO A 349 -22.38 -5.45 4.81
C PRO A 349 -21.63 -4.54 5.75
N TYR A 350 -20.85 -5.13 6.67
CA TYR A 350 -19.85 -4.43 7.48
C TYR A 350 -18.64 -5.32 7.73
N GLN A 351 -17.50 -4.68 7.96
CA GLN A 351 -16.26 -5.31 8.39
C GLN A 351 -15.71 -4.56 9.59
N LEU A 352 -15.21 -5.29 10.57
CA LEU A 352 -14.45 -4.76 11.70
C LEU A 352 -13.06 -5.36 11.67
N TYR A 353 -12.05 -4.61 12.09
CA TYR A 353 -10.72 -5.14 12.32
C TYR A 353 -10.08 -4.53 13.56
N ALA A 354 -9.16 -5.27 14.16
CA ALA A 354 -8.24 -4.78 15.19
C ALA A 354 -6.84 -5.25 14.82
N GLU A 355 -5.88 -4.33 14.89
CA GLU A 355 -4.49 -4.56 14.47
C GLU A 355 -3.54 -3.96 15.51
N TYR A 356 -2.53 -4.73 15.89
CA TYR A 356 -1.41 -4.31 16.70
C TYR A 356 -0.15 -4.32 15.86
N THR A 357 0.64 -3.25 15.93
CA THR A 357 1.91 -3.13 15.22
C THR A 357 2.98 -2.66 16.18
N ASP A 358 4.16 -3.29 16.11
CA ASP A 358 5.34 -2.96 16.88
C ASP A 358 6.55 -2.93 15.94
N THR A 359 7.12 -1.74 15.73
CA THR A 359 8.33 -1.51 14.96
C THR A 359 9.53 -1.14 15.83
N ARG A 360 9.40 -1.28 17.17
CA ARG A 360 10.56 -1.25 18.05
C ARG A 360 11.38 -2.51 17.78
N SER A 361 12.66 -2.38 17.55
CA SER A 361 13.48 -3.56 17.33
C SER A 361 13.53 -4.42 18.60
N SER A 362 13.33 -5.73 18.47
CA SER A 362 13.52 -6.65 19.59
C SER A 362 15.02 -6.89 19.82
N GLY A 363 15.52 -6.59 21.03
CA GLY A 363 16.91 -6.82 21.39
C GLY A 363 17.44 -5.78 22.37
N ASP A 364 18.77 -5.72 22.49
CA ASP A 364 19.44 -4.80 23.45
C ASP A 364 19.57 -3.35 22.92
N VAL A 365 19.11 -3.08 21.68
CA VAL A 365 19.20 -1.75 21.04
C VAL A 365 17.81 -1.36 20.54
N GLU A 366 17.26 -0.31 21.10
CA GLU A 366 15.98 0.30 20.69
C GLU A 366 16.21 1.36 19.60
N GLY A 367 15.15 1.76 18.88
CA GLY A 367 15.16 2.89 17.95
C GLY A 367 15.84 2.68 16.60
N ILE A 368 16.27 1.47 16.27
CA ILE A 368 17.07 1.20 15.07
C ILE A 368 16.27 0.66 13.87
N SER A 369 14.98 0.41 13.99
CA SER A 369 14.16 -0.10 12.88
C SER A 369 14.05 0.94 11.77
N TYR A 370 14.27 0.50 10.52
CA TYR A 370 14.37 1.34 9.33
C TYR A 370 15.58 2.30 9.31
N ASP A 371 16.51 2.17 10.26
CA ASP A 371 17.76 2.91 10.29
C ASP A 371 18.91 2.07 9.75
N HIS A 372 19.99 2.71 9.25
CA HIS A 372 21.17 2.03 8.81
C HIS A 372 22.40 2.94 8.86
N PHE A 373 23.53 2.43 9.32
CA PHE A 373 24.75 3.21 9.54
C PHE A 373 25.44 3.72 8.24
N ILE A 374 25.09 3.18 7.07
CA ILE A 374 25.57 3.64 5.76
C ILE A 374 24.50 4.45 5.05
N TYR A 375 23.32 3.88 4.90
CA TYR A 375 22.15 4.53 4.29
C TYR A 375 21.42 5.33 5.37
N THR A 376 22.08 6.39 5.89
CA THR A 376 21.66 7.10 7.10
C THR A 376 20.34 7.87 6.98
N ASP A 377 19.80 8.05 5.75
CA ASP A 377 18.41 8.51 5.57
C ASP A 377 17.39 7.39 5.82
N GLY A 378 17.87 6.16 6.07
CA GLY A 378 17.09 5.00 6.43
C GLY A 378 16.21 4.43 5.31
N TYR A 379 15.26 3.60 5.69
CA TYR A 379 14.29 2.99 4.78
C TYR A 379 13.11 3.97 4.50
N TYR A 380 13.47 5.17 4.01
CA TYR A 380 12.56 6.29 3.76
C TYR A 380 12.74 6.84 2.35
N GLN A 381 11.69 7.44 1.81
CA GLN A 381 11.69 8.17 0.54
C GLN A 381 11.15 9.59 0.77
N GLN A 382 11.98 10.61 0.59
CA GLN A 382 11.65 12.01 0.88
C GLN A 382 11.03 12.18 2.29
N GLY A 383 11.60 11.50 3.29
CA GLY A 383 11.16 11.54 4.67
C GLY A 383 9.97 10.64 5.03
N TYR A 384 9.29 10.02 4.06
CA TYR A 384 8.19 9.09 4.31
C TYR A 384 8.68 7.65 4.39
N PRO A 385 8.28 6.85 5.40
CA PRO A 385 8.72 5.47 5.56
C PRO A 385 8.18 4.57 4.43
N LEU A 386 9.04 3.70 3.88
CA LEU A 386 8.63 2.74 2.85
C LEU A 386 7.86 1.54 3.41
N GLY A 387 8.01 1.27 4.70
CA GLY A 387 7.31 0.22 5.44
C GLY A 387 6.10 0.76 6.21
N TYR A 388 6.13 0.63 7.53
CA TYR A 388 5.04 1.06 8.39
C TYR A 388 4.93 2.59 8.46
N ALA A 389 3.71 3.09 8.36
CA ALA A 389 3.45 4.53 8.22
C ALA A 389 3.93 5.38 9.40
N LEU A 390 4.03 4.82 10.59
CA LEU A 390 4.57 5.50 11.77
C LEU A 390 6.11 5.45 11.86
N GLY A 391 6.76 4.78 10.90
CA GLY A 391 8.22 4.62 10.87
C GLY A 391 8.73 3.57 11.85
N GLY A 392 10.02 3.65 12.12
CA GLY A 392 10.70 2.83 13.14
C GLY A 392 10.37 3.30 14.55
N ASP A 393 10.66 2.45 15.55
CA ASP A 393 10.48 2.71 16.96
C ASP A 393 9.06 3.14 17.34
N ALA A 394 8.06 2.50 16.74
CA ALA A 394 6.66 2.78 17.00
C ALA A 394 5.91 1.56 17.51
N GLU A 395 4.92 1.81 18.36
CA GLU A 395 3.93 0.84 18.83
C GLU A 395 2.54 1.39 18.60
N SER A 396 1.62 0.61 18.02
CA SER A 396 0.25 1.08 17.82
C SER A 396 -0.81 -0.01 17.93
N ILE A 397 -2.01 0.43 18.30
CA ILE A 397 -3.25 -0.36 18.21
C ILE A 397 -4.23 0.43 17.35
N ALA A 398 -4.72 -0.19 16.29
CA ALA A 398 -5.76 0.35 15.42
C ALA A 398 -7.01 -0.52 15.46
N ILE A 399 -8.17 0.13 15.55
CA ILE A 399 -9.49 -0.52 15.43
C ILE A 399 -10.23 0.18 14.29
N GLY A 400 -10.63 -0.58 13.28
CA GLY A 400 -11.33 -0.05 12.13
C GLY A 400 -12.68 -0.68 11.87
N SER A 401 -13.53 0.08 11.21
CA SER A 401 -14.86 -0.34 10.77
C SER A 401 -15.12 0.13 9.36
N ARG A 402 -15.62 -0.75 8.52
CA ARG A 402 -16.04 -0.46 7.15
C ARG A 402 -17.50 -0.87 6.98
N VAL A 403 -18.33 0.03 6.43
CA VAL A 403 -19.76 -0.18 6.30
C VAL A 403 -20.22 0.20 4.89
N TRP A 404 -20.92 -0.71 4.22
CA TRP A 404 -21.56 -0.47 2.93
C TRP A 404 -23.02 -0.15 3.15
N LEU A 405 -23.40 1.11 3.14
CA LEU A 405 -24.79 1.53 3.27
C LEU A 405 -25.59 1.08 2.05
N ASP A 406 -25.01 1.18 0.88
CA ASP A 406 -25.48 0.71 -0.42
C ASP A 406 -24.30 0.64 -1.43
N ASN A 407 -24.59 0.42 -2.73
CA ASN A 407 -23.55 0.35 -3.76
C ASN A 407 -22.84 1.68 -4.06
N ARG A 408 -23.38 2.81 -3.57
CA ARG A 408 -22.85 4.16 -3.79
C ARG A 408 -22.24 4.77 -2.54
N ASN A 409 -22.56 4.26 -1.37
CA ASN A 409 -22.20 4.84 -0.09
C ASN A 409 -21.37 3.87 0.74
N PHE A 410 -20.14 4.23 0.99
CA PHE A 410 -19.19 3.47 1.78
C PHE A 410 -18.59 4.34 2.88
N ILE A 411 -18.59 3.85 4.11
CA ILE A 411 -18.03 4.52 5.26
C ILE A 411 -16.84 3.70 5.75
N ASN A 412 -15.73 4.36 6.01
CA ASN A 412 -14.57 3.81 6.69
C ASN A 412 -14.28 4.66 7.92
N ALA A 413 -14.12 4.01 9.06
CA ALA A 413 -13.79 4.64 10.33
C ALA A 413 -12.61 3.93 10.98
N LYS A 414 -11.70 4.67 11.61
CA LYS A 414 -10.54 4.18 12.32
C LYS A 414 -10.36 4.92 13.64
N LEU A 415 -10.08 4.18 14.70
CA LEU A 415 -9.56 4.67 15.98
C LEU A 415 -8.15 4.10 16.13
N GLN A 416 -7.18 4.92 16.46
CA GLN A 416 -5.81 4.48 16.66
C GLN A 416 -5.17 5.14 17.88
N HIS A 417 -4.45 4.33 18.66
CA HIS A 417 -3.55 4.82 19.69
C HIS A 417 -2.14 4.37 19.34
N ALA A 418 -1.18 5.30 19.34
CA ALA A 418 0.20 5.03 18.94
C ALA A 418 1.17 5.75 19.85
N LYS A 419 2.34 5.14 20.04
CA LYS A 419 3.55 5.75 20.55
C LYS A 419 4.58 5.69 19.44
N VAL A 420 5.26 6.79 19.18
CA VAL A 420 6.21 6.94 18.09
C VAL A 420 7.52 7.48 18.59
N ASN A 421 8.63 7.05 17.97
CA ASN A 421 9.99 7.49 18.28
C ASN A 421 10.29 7.45 19.79
N GLN A 422 10.03 6.30 20.42
CA GLN A 422 10.05 6.16 21.89
C GLN A 422 11.44 6.27 22.50
N ALA A 423 12.50 5.93 21.75
CA ALA A 423 13.89 6.12 22.14
C ALA A 423 14.43 7.53 21.78
N ASP A 424 13.64 8.37 21.07
CA ASP A 424 14.03 9.68 20.55
C ASP A 424 15.29 9.64 19.65
N GLU A 425 15.47 8.53 18.94
CA GLU A 425 16.63 8.26 18.08
C GLU A 425 16.23 7.91 16.63
N ALA A 426 14.95 7.65 16.38
CA ALA A 426 14.49 7.26 15.04
C ALA A 426 14.56 8.42 14.04
N ILE A 427 15.07 8.12 12.85
CA ILE A 427 15.16 9.07 11.73
C ILE A 427 13.80 9.24 11.04
N ASN A 428 12.79 9.70 11.73
CA ASN A 428 11.44 9.85 11.22
C ASN A 428 11.04 11.32 11.14
N GLN A 429 11.07 11.90 9.92
CA GLN A 429 10.75 13.32 9.73
C GLN A 429 9.28 13.66 10.06
N ALA A 430 8.37 12.68 9.99
CA ALA A 430 6.97 12.89 10.37
C ALA A 430 6.79 12.91 11.91
N PHE A 431 7.68 12.23 12.65
CA PHE A 431 7.68 12.13 14.10
C PHE A 431 9.11 12.27 14.64
N PRO A 432 9.70 13.49 14.58
CA PRO A 432 11.11 13.70 14.93
C PRO A 432 11.42 13.60 16.41
N GLU A 433 10.41 13.59 17.28
CA GLU A 433 10.50 13.49 18.75
C GLU A 433 9.55 12.42 19.25
N GLU A 434 9.81 11.90 20.47
CA GLU A 434 8.87 11.00 21.16
C GLU A 434 7.48 11.64 21.23
N ASP A 435 6.45 10.90 20.85
CA ASP A 435 5.07 11.37 20.95
C ASP A 435 4.09 10.22 21.24
N LYS A 436 2.95 10.55 21.84
CA LYS A 436 1.81 9.65 22.01
C LYS A 436 0.61 10.26 21.33
N LEU A 437 0.02 9.47 20.44
CA LEU A 437 -1.07 9.90 19.59
C LEU A 437 -2.32 9.09 19.88
N THR A 438 -3.45 9.77 19.99
CA THR A 438 -4.76 9.12 19.91
C THR A 438 -5.57 9.79 18.80
N SER A 439 -5.99 9.02 17.83
CA SER A 439 -6.68 9.58 16.65
C SER A 439 -7.98 8.86 16.35
N ILE A 440 -8.93 9.60 15.84
CA ILE A 440 -10.13 9.09 15.19
C ILE A 440 -10.23 9.68 13.79
N ASP A 441 -10.56 8.84 12.83
CA ASP A 441 -10.79 9.25 11.44
C ASP A 441 -12.05 8.59 10.91
N VAL A 442 -12.89 9.35 10.22
CA VAL A 442 -14.09 8.85 9.56
C VAL A 442 -14.17 9.45 8.18
N SER A 443 -14.23 8.60 7.17
CA SER A 443 -14.44 8.99 5.79
C SER A 443 -15.73 8.38 5.22
N TRP A 444 -16.40 9.14 4.39
CA TRP A 444 -17.59 8.74 3.65
C TRP A 444 -17.35 8.95 2.17
N GLU A 445 -17.28 7.85 1.40
CA GLU A 445 -17.22 7.85 -0.05
C GLU A 445 -18.63 7.75 -0.62
N HIS A 446 -18.99 8.69 -1.49
CA HIS A 446 -20.25 8.75 -2.19
C HIS A 446 -20.05 8.78 -3.71
N GLN A 447 -20.53 7.76 -4.42
CA GLN A 447 -20.58 7.74 -5.88
C GLN A 447 -21.78 8.57 -6.36
N TRP A 448 -21.57 9.87 -6.57
CA TRP A 448 -22.63 10.81 -6.97
C TRP A 448 -23.18 10.46 -8.37
N GLN A 449 -22.27 10.28 -9.32
CA GLN A 449 -22.57 9.83 -10.69
C GLN A 449 -21.60 8.72 -11.08
N PRO A 450 -21.83 7.98 -12.17
CA PRO A 450 -20.90 6.90 -12.58
C PRO A 450 -19.43 7.31 -12.68
N LEU A 451 -19.17 8.57 -13.01
CA LEU A 451 -17.84 9.14 -13.20
C LEU A 451 -17.48 10.24 -12.20
N THR A 452 -18.29 10.44 -11.18
CA THR A 452 -18.06 11.47 -10.17
C THR A 452 -18.15 10.86 -8.77
N LYS A 453 -17.06 10.85 -8.05
CA LYS A 453 -16.97 10.41 -6.68
C LYS A 453 -16.67 11.59 -5.76
N VAL A 454 -17.37 11.66 -4.64
CA VAL A 454 -17.12 12.63 -3.58
C VAL A 454 -16.72 11.87 -2.33
N THR A 455 -15.65 12.31 -1.69
CA THR A 455 -15.25 11.79 -0.37
C THR A 455 -15.28 12.94 0.63
N SER A 456 -15.94 12.72 1.75
CA SER A 456 -15.91 13.63 2.90
C SER A 456 -15.19 12.95 4.05
N ARG A 457 -14.39 13.69 4.82
CA ARG A 457 -13.60 13.16 5.92
C ARG A 457 -13.68 14.09 7.12
N VAL A 458 -13.69 13.52 8.31
CA VAL A 458 -13.53 14.22 9.58
C VAL A 458 -12.52 13.44 10.42
N TRP A 459 -11.64 14.18 11.11
CA TRP A 459 -10.66 13.56 11.99
C TRP A 459 -10.41 14.39 13.24
N ALA A 460 -9.90 13.74 14.25
CA ALA A 460 -9.30 14.37 15.41
C ALA A 460 -8.05 13.58 15.82
N VAL A 461 -7.00 14.30 16.16
CA VAL A 461 -5.76 13.76 16.72
C VAL A 461 -5.47 14.49 18.02
N ASP A 462 -5.26 13.75 19.08
CA ASP A 462 -4.70 14.23 20.33
C ASP A 462 -3.25 13.75 20.42
N SER A 463 -2.34 14.64 20.79
CA SER A 463 -0.91 14.40 20.83
C SER A 463 -0.34 14.96 22.13
N ASP A 464 0.60 14.24 22.76
CA ASP A 464 1.24 14.71 24.01
C ASP A 464 2.23 15.85 23.73
N ASN A 465 2.93 15.82 22.57
CA ASN A 465 4.00 16.78 22.25
C ASN A 465 3.63 17.81 21.17
N ARG A 466 2.55 17.59 20.43
CA ARG A 466 2.04 18.52 19.42
C ARG A 466 0.67 19.04 19.78
N SER A 467 0.25 20.14 19.19
CA SER A 467 -1.13 20.62 19.37
C SER A 467 -2.13 19.63 18.82
N SER A 468 -3.19 19.34 19.58
CA SER A 468 -4.32 18.55 19.08
C SER A 468 -4.85 19.13 17.78
N ASP A 469 -5.14 18.28 16.79
CA ASP A 469 -5.66 18.67 15.49
C ASP A 469 -7.06 18.09 15.27
N ILE A 470 -8.00 18.94 14.88
CA ILE A 470 -9.35 18.53 14.49
C ILE A 470 -9.63 19.15 13.13
N GLY A 471 -9.96 18.30 12.17
CA GLY A 471 -10.15 18.76 10.83
C GLY A 471 -11.31 18.11 10.08
N VAL A 472 -11.64 18.76 8.99
CA VAL A 472 -12.59 18.27 7.98
C VAL A 472 -11.98 18.38 6.60
N GLY A 473 -12.30 17.44 5.73
CA GLY A 473 -11.84 17.44 4.36
C GLY A 473 -12.92 16.98 3.40
N ALA A 474 -12.78 17.39 2.16
CA ALA A 474 -13.59 16.89 1.06
C ALA A 474 -12.74 16.76 -0.19
N SER A 475 -12.99 15.70 -0.98
CA SER A 475 -12.43 15.56 -2.31
C SER A 475 -13.51 15.24 -3.34
N ILE A 476 -13.27 15.68 -4.55
CA ILE A 476 -14.08 15.34 -5.71
C ILE A 476 -13.18 14.76 -6.79
N GLU A 477 -13.47 13.53 -7.20
CA GLU A 477 -12.83 12.84 -8.31
C GLU A 477 -13.77 12.83 -9.52
N LEU A 478 -13.25 13.25 -10.66
CA LEU A 478 -13.95 13.32 -11.93
C LEU A 478 -13.21 12.46 -12.96
N LYS A 479 -13.95 11.67 -13.74
CA LYS A 479 -13.43 10.91 -14.88
C LYS A 479 -14.22 11.28 -16.13
N THR A 480 -13.57 11.15 -17.30
CA THR A 480 -14.28 11.26 -18.59
C THR A 480 -14.73 9.88 -19.05
N TYR A 481 -15.66 9.89 -19.98
CA TYR A 481 -16.06 8.68 -20.70
C TYR A 481 -15.03 8.33 -21.76
#